data_4c273b1db12265a7874f2653d4af43ef
#
_entry.id   4c273b1db12265a7874f2653d4af43ef
#
_cell.length_a   1.000
_cell.length_b   1.000
_cell.length_c   1.000
_cell.angle_alpha   90.00
_cell.angle_beta   90.00
_cell.angle_gamma   90.00
#
_symmetry.space_group_name_H-M   'P 1'
#
loop_
_entity.id
_entity.type
_entity.pdbx_description
1 polymer ?
#
loop_
_entity_poly.entity_id
_entity_poly.type
_entity_poly.pdbx_seq_one_letter_code
_entity_poly.pdbx_strand_id
1 'polypeptide(L)'
;MGSSNETSFFGNVLNPWGKDLVPGGSSGGAASAVAAGLVPAATGTDTGGSIRQPASLCGITGIKPTYGRVSRWGMIAFASSLDQAGPMARTAEDCAFMLNEMCSHDEKDTTSLDNDIPDFEENLNSSLKGKKIGIVKDLDLSSLNNDVVEIFQNSLKEFESMGAELVDIS
;
A
#
# COMPACT_ATOMS: atom_id res chain seq x y z
N MET A 1 5.57 4.17 -16.39
CA MET A 1 6.32 4.56 -15.20
C MET A 1 5.90 5.96 -14.79
N GLY A 2 6.02 6.32 -13.53
CA GLY A 2 5.56 7.59 -12.98
C GLY A 2 4.19 7.49 -12.31
N SER A 3 3.84 8.54 -11.52
CA SER A 3 2.71 8.53 -10.59
C SER A 3 1.33 8.47 -11.23
N SER A 4 1.21 8.78 -12.53
CA SER A 4 -0.06 8.75 -13.26
C SER A 4 -0.19 7.59 -14.26
N ASN A 5 0.93 6.89 -14.55
CA ASN A 5 0.99 5.81 -15.54
C ASN A 5 0.66 6.22 -16.99
N GLU A 6 0.99 7.45 -17.37
CA GLU A 6 0.69 8.01 -18.70
C GLU A 6 1.77 7.76 -19.74
N THR A 7 2.90 7.16 -19.38
CA THR A 7 4.07 7.00 -20.28
C THR A 7 4.33 5.54 -20.69
N SER A 8 3.32 4.68 -20.61
CA SER A 8 3.44 3.28 -21.05
C SER A 8 3.53 3.20 -22.58
N PHE A 9 4.41 2.33 -23.07
CA PHE A 9 4.51 2.02 -24.50
C PHE A 9 3.19 1.49 -25.10
N PHE A 10 2.40 0.78 -24.29
CA PHE A 10 1.12 0.20 -24.70
C PHE A 10 -0.07 1.15 -24.54
N GLY A 11 0.17 2.41 -24.24
CA GLY A 11 -0.85 3.40 -23.94
C GLY A 11 -1.07 3.57 -22.43
N ASN A 12 -1.87 4.57 -22.08
CA ASN A 12 -2.15 4.89 -20.69
C ASN A 12 -2.90 3.76 -19.98
N VAL A 13 -2.50 3.49 -18.74
CA VAL A 13 -3.29 2.58 -17.89
C VAL A 13 -4.57 3.30 -17.46
N LEU A 14 -5.70 2.63 -17.59
CA LEU A 14 -7.00 3.17 -17.22
C LEU A 14 -7.36 2.77 -15.78
N ASN A 15 -7.99 3.70 -15.06
CA ASN A 15 -8.62 3.39 -13.79
C ASN A 15 -9.95 2.67 -14.05
N PRO A 16 -10.24 1.50 -13.43
CA PRO A 16 -11.48 0.77 -13.67
C PRO A 16 -12.75 1.53 -13.27
N TRP A 17 -12.61 2.51 -12.37
CA TRP A 17 -13.74 3.30 -11.87
C TRP A 17 -14.17 4.44 -12.78
N GLY A 18 -13.32 4.83 -13.73
CA GLY A 18 -13.66 5.88 -14.69
C GLY A 18 -12.58 6.12 -15.74
N LYS A 19 -13.00 6.39 -16.98
CA LYS A 19 -12.08 6.60 -18.10
C LYS A 19 -11.22 7.87 -17.97
N ASP A 20 -11.74 8.85 -17.24
CA ASP A 20 -11.07 10.15 -17.04
C ASP A 20 -10.30 10.19 -15.71
N LEU A 21 -10.14 9.04 -15.05
CA LEU A 21 -9.41 8.89 -13.80
C LEU A 21 -8.07 8.21 -14.04
N VAL A 22 -7.02 8.71 -13.40
CA VAL A 22 -5.72 8.05 -13.39
C VAL A 22 -5.73 6.89 -12.38
N PRO A 23 -5.05 5.77 -12.66
CA PRO A 23 -4.93 4.67 -11.70
C PRO A 23 -3.88 4.95 -10.62
N GLY A 24 -3.10 6.03 -10.77
CA GLY A 24 -1.88 6.23 -9.99
C GLY A 24 -0.71 5.39 -10.49
N GLY A 25 0.40 5.47 -9.80
CA GLY A 25 1.62 4.76 -10.20
C GLY A 25 2.74 4.81 -9.15
N SER A 26 3.80 4.13 -9.52
CA SER A 26 4.16 3.48 -10.78
C SER A 26 3.58 2.07 -10.94
N SER A 27 3.03 1.42 -9.92
CA SER A 27 2.38 0.09 -10.01
C SER A 27 0.89 0.18 -10.43
N GLY A 28 0.53 1.17 -11.25
CA GLY A 28 -0.87 1.42 -11.64
C GLY A 28 -1.48 0.30 -12.49
N GLY A 29 -0.69 -0.38 -13.32
CA GLY A 29 -1.16 -1.53 -14.08
C GLY A 29 -1.58 -2.70 -13.18
N ALA A 30 -0.78 -2.99 -12.15
CA ALA A 30 -1.07 -4.00 -11.12
C ALA A 30 -2.34 -3.63 -10.34
N ALA A 31 -2.43 -2.37 -9.86
CA ALA A 31 -3.59 -1.87 -9.13
C ALA A 31 -4.87 -1.95 -9.97
N SER A 32 -4.80 -1.47 -11.21
CA SER A 32 -5.93 -1.50 -12.13
C SER A 32 -6.40 -2.93 -12.43
N ALA A 33 -5.49 -3.87 -12.61
CA ALA A 33 -5.84 -5.28 -12.87
C ALA A 33 -6.54 -5.93 -11.68
N VAL A 34 -6.07 -5.67 -10.45
CA VAL A 34 -6.72 -6.16 -9.23
C VAL A 34 -8.09 -5.51 -9.03
N ALA A 35 -8.17 -4.19 -9.17
CA ALA A 35 -9.43 -3.44 -9.01
C ALA A 35 -10.49 -3.85 -10.04
N ALA A 36 -10.07 -4.15 -11.27
CA ALA A 36 -10.97 -4.66 -12.34
C ALA A 36 -11.34 -6.14 -12.16
N GLY A 37 -10.80 -6.86 -11.17
CA GLY A 37 -11.05 -8.29 -10.96
C GLY A 37 -10.39 -9.19 -12.00
N LEU A 38 -9.43 -8.71 -12.77
CA LEU A 38 -8.71 -9.51 -13.77
C LEU A 38 -7.75 -10.52 -13.13
N VAL A 39 -7.25 -10.21 -11.96
CA VAL A 39 -6.40 -11.06 -11.13
C VAL A 39 -6.81 -10.93 -9.66
N PRO A 40 -6.65 -11.97 -8.83
CA PRO A 40 -6.99 -11.90 -7.40
C PRO A 40 -6.07 -10.97 -6.64
N ALA A 41 -4.79 -10.95 -6.98
CA ALA A 41 -3.75 -10.16 -6.36
C ALA A 41 -2.61 -9.90 -7.36
N ALA A 42 -1.74 -8.95 -7.04
CA ALA A 42 -0.55 -8.62 -7.84
C ALA A 42 0.58 -8.13 -6.93
N THR A 43 1.79 -8.12 -7.46
CA THR A 43 2.95 -7.48 -6.83
C THR A 43 3.17 -6.09 -7.42
N GLY A 44 3.71 -5.20 -6.62
CA GLY A 44 4.16 -3.89 -7.05
C GLY A 44 5.50 -3.53 -6.42
N THR A 45 6.03 -2.35 -6.75
CA THR A 45 7.21 -1.78 -6.11
C THR A 45 6.88 -0.39 -5.59
N ASP A 46 7.47 0.00 -4.48
CA ASP A 46 7.21 1.27 -3.81
C ASP A 46 8.53 1.89 -3.37
N THR A 47 8.82 3.06 -3.90
CA THR A 47 9.96 3.90 -3.53
C THR A 47 9.50 5.09 -2.69
N GLY A 48 8.46 5.77 -3.14
CA GLY A 48 7.87 6.95 -2.49
C GLY A 48 6.34 6.92 -2.47
N GLY A 49 5.72 5.76 -2.74
CA GLY A 49 4.27 5.60 -2.79
C GLY A 49 3.77 4.71 -3.92
N SER A 50 4.66 4.09 -4.72
CA SER A 50 4.26 3.45 -5.98
C SER A 50 3.48 2.12 -5.85
N ILE A 51 3.22 1.63 -4.64
CA ILE A 51 2.19 0.64 -4.30
C ILE A 51 0.98 1.35 -3.68
N ARG A 52 1.23 2.16 -2.64
CA ARG A 52 0.20 2.75 -1.79
C ARG A 52 -0.68 3.76 -2.54
N GLN A 53 -0.09 4.61 -3.36
CA GLN A 53 -0.82 5.61 -4.13
C GLN A 53 -1.77 4.97 -5.16
N PRO A 54 -1.31 4.07 -6.05
CA PRO A 54 -2.25 3.44 -7.00
C PRO A 54 -3.26 2.53 -6.30
N ALA A 55 -2.93 1.91 -5.17
CA ALA A 55 -3.92 1.18 -4.37
C ALA A 55 -5.03 2.10 -3.88
N SER A 56 -4.69 3.28 -3.36
CA SER A 56 -5.65 4.29 -2.92
C SER A 56 -6.53 4.76 -4.07
N LEU A 57 -5.96 5.11 -5.23
CA LEU A 57 -6.70 5.64 -6.38
C LEU A 57 -7.56 4.58 -7.07
N CYS A 58 -7.20 3.31 -6.97
CA CYS A 58 -7.98 2.19 -7.52
C CYS A 58 -8.92 1.54 -6.50
N GLY A 59 -8.93 1.98 -5.23
CA GLY A 59 -9.82 1.45 -4.20
C GLY A 59 -9.52 0.01 -3.79
N ILE A 60 -8.24 -0.34 -3.68
CA ILE A 60 -7.76 -1.65 -3.21
C ILE A 60 -6.78 -1.50 -2.05
N THR A 61 -6.36 -2.61 -1.48
CA THR A 61 -5.29 -2.64 -0.47
C THR A 61 -3.92 -2.79 -1.13
N GLY A 62 -2.96 -2.00 -0.68
CA GLY A 62 -1.56 -2.12 -1.09
C GLY A 62 -0.64 -1.91 0.10
N ILE A 63 0.33 -2.79 0.28
CA ILE A 63 1.25 -2.76 1.42
C ILE A 63 2.69 -2.60 0.93
N LYS A 64 3.37 -1.57 1.42
CA LYS A 64 4.81 -1.47 1.37
C LYS A 64 5.37 -2.02 2.68
N PRO A 65 5.96 -3.22 2.68
CA PRO A 65 6.58 -3.77 3.89
C PRO A 65 7.80 -2.96 4.31
N THR A 66 8.30 -3.23 5.50
CA THR A 66 9.57 -2.68 5.98
C THR A 66 10.69 -3.00 5.01
N TYR A 67 11.58 -2.01 4.77
CA TYR A 67 12.74 -2.17 3.89
C TYR A 67 13.57 -3.39 4.29
N GLY A 68 13.92 -4.21 3.29
CA GLY A 68 14.69 -5.44 3.46
C GLY A 68 13.86 -6.67 3.83
N ARG A 69 12.55 -6.56 4.03
CA ARG A 69 11.67 -7.72 4.31
C ARG A 69 11.41 -8.59 3.08
N VAL A 70 11.33 -7.98 1.91
CA VAL A 70 11.21 -8.68 0.62
C VAL A 70 12.49 -8.44 -0.16
N SER A 71 13.09 -9.51 -0.70
CA SER A 71 14.30 -9.40 -1.52
C SER A 71 14.09 -8.47 -2.71
N ARG A 72 15.12 -7.68 -2.99
CA ARG A 72 15.20 -6.83 -4.18
C ARG A 72 15.99 -7.46 -5.32
N TRP A 73 16.44 -8.71 -5.14
CA TRP A 73 17.16 -9.42 -6.18
C TRP A 73 16.30 -9.54 -7.45
N GLY A 74 16.83 -9.09 -8.58
CA GLY A 74 16.12 -9.06 -9.86
C GLY A 74 15.18 -7.87 -10.06
N MET A 75 14.98 -7.00 -9.06
CA MET A 75 14.26 -5.74 -9.23
C MET A 75 15.15 -4.71 -9.93
N ILE A 76 14.57 -3.95 -10.85
CA ILE A 76 15.22 -2.79 -11.45
C ILE A 76 15.10 -1.64 -10.45
N ALA A 77 16.24 -1.14 -9.97
CA ALA A 77 16.29 -0.08 -8.98
C ALA A 77 15.82 1.27 -9.55
N PHE A 78 15.05 2.01 -8.74
CA PHE A 78 14.78 3.42 -8.95
C PHE A 78 15.57 4.27 -7.95
N ALA A 79 15.41 4.01 -6.66
CA ALA A 79 16.21 4.58 -5.58
C ALA A 79 16.52 3.48 -4.57
N SER A 80 17.68 2.85 -4.70
CA SER A 80 18.04 1.61 -4.01
C SER A 80 17.89 1.63 -2.49
N SER A 81 18.03 2.81 -1.85
CA SER A 81 17.85 2.97 -0.40
C SER A 81 16.38 3.03 0.05
N LEU A 82 15.44 3.06 -0.87
CA LEU A 82 14.00 3.24 -0.61
C LEU A 82 13.13 2.15 -1.24
N ASP A 83 13.57 1.57 -2.36
CA ASP A 83 12.79 0.62 -3.14
C ASP A 83 12.41 -0.62 -2.33
N GLN A 84 11.14 -1.00 -2.38
CA GLN A 84 10.63 -2.20 -1.76
C GLN A 84 9.53 -2.82 -2.62
N ALA A 85 9.53 -4.15 -2.78
CA ALA A 85 8.40 -4.87 -3.34
C ALA A 85 7.34 -5.13 -2.27
N GLY A 86 6.09 -5.26 -2.70
CA GLY A 86 4.99 -5.60 -1.81
C GLY A 86 3.72 -6.02 -2.56
N PRO A 87 2.73 -6.53 -1.84
CA PRO A 87 1.49 -7.02 -2.39
C PRO A 87 0.46 -5.91 -2.64
N MET A 88 -0.43 -6.19 -3.57
CA MET A 88 -1.64 -5.44 -3.87
C MET A 88 -2.79 -6.43 -4.04
N ALA A 89 -3.86 -6.27 -3.28
CA ALA A 89 -5.02 -7.15 -3.31
C ALA A 89 -6.29 -6.39 -2.93
N ARG A 90 -7.46 -7.04 -2.99
CA ARG A 90 -8.72 -6.39 -2.62
C ARG A 90 -8.90 -6.24 -1.11
N THR A 91 -8.30 -7.11 -0.32
CA THR A 91 -8.42 -7.12 1.14
C THR A 91 -7.06 -7.06 1.83
N ALA A 92 -7.04 -6.65 3.10
CA ALA A 92 -5.85 -6.70 3.93
C ALA A 92 -5.42 -8.15 4.22
N GLU A 93 -6.39 -9.06 4.33
CA GLU A 93 -6.17 -10.49 4.53
C GLU A 93 -5.40 -11.10 3.36
N ASP A 94 -5.85 -10.85 2.11
CA ASP A 94 -5.13 -11.31 0.92
C ASP A 94 -3.70 -10.75 0.85
N CYS A 95 -3.51 -9.49 1.26
CA CYS A 95 -2.18 -8.90 1.32
C CYS A 95 -1.31 -9.54 2.41
N ALA A 96 -1.88 -9.88 3.57
CA ALA A 96 -1.16 -10.58 4.64
C ALA A 96 -0.72 -11.98 4.19
N PHE A 97 -1.62 -12.72 3.55
CA PHE A 97 -1.31 -14.02 2.95
C PHE A 97 -0.13 -13.92 1.96
N MET A 98 -0.16 -12.92 1.07
CA MET A 98 0.95 -12.71 0.14
C MET A 98 2.26 -12.32 0.86
N LEU A 99 2.20 -11.54 1.94
CA LEU A 99 3.39 -11.16 2.70
C LEU A 99 4.06 -12.37 3.36
N ASN A 100 3.29 -13.34 3.85
CA ASN A 100 3.82 -14.58 4.40
C ASN A 100 4.70 -15.33 3.38
N GLU A 101 4.32 -15.28 2.10
CA GLU A 101 5.06 -15.92 1.01
C GLU A 101 6.19 -15.05 0.42
N MET A 102 6.05 -13.73 0.49
CA MET A 102 7.02 -12.79 -0.12
C MET A 102 8.17 -12.44 0.80
N CYS A 103 7.94 -12.43 2.12
CA CYS A 103 8.94 -12.03 3.10
C CYS A 103 9.88 -13.20 3.41
N SER A 104 11.17 -13.05 3.08
CA SER A 104 12.20 -14.04 3.41
C SER A 104 13.57 -13.40 3.35
N HIS A 105 14.54 -14.01 4.04
CA HIS A 105 15.94 -13.67 3.83
C HIS A 105 16.43 -14.21 2.48
N ASP A 106 17.17 -13.39 1.75
CA ASP A 106 17.79 -13.76 0.48
C ASP A 106 19.27 -13.33 0.48
N GLU A 107 20.16 -14.30 0.46
CA GLU A 107 21.61 -14.07 0.43
C GLU A 107 22.10 -13.29 -0.80
N LYS A 108 21.29 -13.22 -1.86
CA LYS A 108 21.61 -12.47 -3.09
C LYS A 108 21.33 -10.99 -2.96
N ASP A 109 20.58 -10.57 -1.96
CA ASP A 109 20.32 -9.16 -1.65
C ASP A 109 20.97 -8.80 -0.32
N THR A 110 22.07 -8.06 -0.37
CA THR A 110 22.81 -7.62 0.82
C THR A 110 22.01 -6.74 1.77
N THR A 111 20.84 -6.25 1.35
CA THR A 111 19.92 -5.46 2.18
C THR A 111 18.78 -6.30 2.75
N SER A 112 18.68 -7.56 2.37
CA SER A 112 17.68 -8.49 2.89
C SER A 112 17.95 -8.77 4.37
N LEU A 113 16.92 -8.61 5.20
CA LEU A 113 17.01 -8.79 6.64
C LEU A 113 16.92 -10.27 7.01
N ASP A 114 17.89 -10.74 7.79
CA ASP A 114 17.87 -12.08 8.40
C ASP A 114 17.24 -12.00 9.79
N ASN A 115 15.95 -11.65 9.81
CA ASN A 115 15.15 -11.53 11.03
C ASN A 115 13.93 -12.45 10.95
N ASP A 116 13.42 -12.85 12.11
CA ASP A 116 12.19 -13.62 12.19
C ASP A 116 11.05 -12.92 11.41
N ILE A 117 10.34 -13.72 10.63
CA ILE A 117 9.18 -13.25 9.87
C ILE A 117 7.94 -13.56 10.71
N PRO A 118 7.17 -12.52 11.10
CA PRO A 118 5.93 -12.75 11.80
C PRO A 118 4.90 -13.40 10.86
N ASP A 119 3.98 -14.16 11.42
CA ASP A 119 2.76 -14.53 10.70
C ASP A 119 1.87 -13.28 10.57
N PHE A 120 1.76 -12.77 9.35
CA PHE A 120 1.00 -11.55 9.07
C PHE A 120 -0.51 -11.75 9.20
N GLU A 121 -1.00 -12.99 9.24
CA GLU A 121 -2.43 -13.31 9.41
C GLU A 121 -2.84 -13.43 10.88
N GLU A 122 -1.88 -13.71 11.79
CA GLU A 122 -2.14 -14.03 13.19
C GLU A 122 -3.02 -13.00 13.92
N ASN A 123 -2.85 -11.72 13.60
CA ASN A 123 -3.48 -10.61 14.33
C ASN A 123 -4.52 -9.82 13.52
N LEU A 124 -4.91 -10.27 12.35
CA LEU A 124 -5.84 -9.55 11.46
C LEU A 124 -7.17 -9.19 12.13
N ASN A 125 -7.70 -10.08 12.97
CA ASN A 125 -8.98 -9.89 13.65
C ASN A 125 -8.82 -9.51 15.13
N SER A 126 -7.64 -9.05 15.54
CA SER A 126 -7.37 -8.64 16.91
C SER A 126 -8.11 -7.36 17.26
N SER A 127 -8.54 -7.25 18.54
CA SER A 127 -9.17 -6.04 19.04
C SER A 127 -8.23 -4.84 18.99
N LEU A 128 -8.76 -3.69 18.58
CA LEU A 128 -8.05 -2.41 18.63
C LEU A 128 -8.08 -1.75 20.04
N LYS A 129 -8.75 -2.36 21.00
CA LYS A 129 -8.85 -1.81 22.36
C LYS A 129 -7.47 -1.59 22.97
N GLY A 130 -7.21 -0.33 23.34
CA GLY A 130 -5.94 0.10 23.93
C GLY A 130 -4.80 0.31 22.92
N LYS A 131 -5.04 0.13 21.63
CA LYS A 131 -4.10 0.55 20.58
C LYS A 131 -4.17 2.06 20.41
N LYS A 132 -3.01 2.71 20.19
CA LYS A 132 -2.92 4.15 19.92
C LYS A 132 -2.75 4.38 18.42
N ILE A 133 -3.56 5.29 17.89
CA ILE A 133 -3.47 5.76 16.49
C ILE A 133 -3.03 7.22 16.51
N GLY A 134 -1.86 7.48 15.96
CA GLY A 134 -1.30 8.84 15.88
C GLY A 134 -1.93 9.62 14.73
N ILE A 135 -2.36 10.86 15.03
CA ILE A 135 -2.84 11.81 14.04
C ILE A 135 -1.80 12.93 13.92
N VAL A 136 -1.29 13.13 12.70
CA VAL A 136 -0.34 14.21 12.43
C VAL A 136 -1.06 15.56 12.54
N LYS A 137 -0.67 16.40 13.51
CA LYS A 137 -1.32 17.71 13.76
C LYS A 137 -1.22 18.68 12.60
N ASP A 138 -0.06 18.68 11.92
CA ASP A 138 0.25 19.63 10.85
C ASP A 138 -0.25 19.13 9.47
N LEU A 139 -1.13 18.13 9.43
CA LEU A 139 -1.72 17.66 8.19
C LEU A 139 -2.68 18.72 7.64
N ASP A 140 -2.26 19.40 6.58
CA ASP A 140 -3.10 20.38 5.89
C ASP A 140 -4.19 19.68 5.06
N LEU A 141 -5.38 19.58 5.62
CA LEU A 141 -6.55 19.02 4.95
C LEU A 141 -7.26 20.06 4.06
N SER A 142 -6.89 21.33 4.12
CA SER A 142 -7.60 22.40 3.40
C SER A 142 -7.43 22.34 1.89
N SER A 143 -6.37 21.68 1.41
CA SER A 143 -6.09 21.46 -0.01
C SER A 143 -6.80 20.25 -0.62
N LEU A 144 -7.46 19.44 0.21
CA LEU A 144 -8.15 18.23 -0.21
C LEU A 144 -9.62 18.49 -0.54
N ASN A 145 -10.20 17.66 -1.41
CA ASN A 145 -11.64 17.67 -1.64
C ASN A 145 -12.39 17.30 -0.36
N ASN A 146 -13.56 17.90 -0.16
CA ASN A 146 -14.40 17.68 1.02
C ASN A 146 -14.72 16.20 1.25
N ASP A 147 -14.99 15.45 0.19
CA ASP A 147 -15.26 14.00 0.26
C ASP A 147 -14.08 13.22 0.87
N VAL A 148 -12.84 13.59 0.51
CA VAL A 148 -11.63 12.96 1.08
C VAL A 148 -11.49 13.29 2.56
N VAL A 149 -11.76 14.56 2.94
CA VAL A 149 -11.73 15.00 4.34
C VAL A 149 -12.78 14.26 5.16
N GLU A 150 -13.99 14.13 4.62
CA GLU A 150 -15.10 13.42 5.28
C GLU A 150 -14.76 11.94 5.49
N ILE A 151 -14.24 11.26 4.48
CA ILE A 151 -13.81 9.85 4.57
C ILE A 151 -12.72 9.69 5.63
N PHE A 152 -11.73 10.58 5.64
CA PHE A 152 -10.66 10.57 6.64
C PHE A 152 -11.23 10.70 8.06
N GLN A 153 -12.10 11.69 8.29
CA GLN A 153 -12.72 11.90 9.60
C GLN A 153 -13.61 10.73 10.04
N ASN A 154 -14.35 10.12 9.10
CA ASN A 154 -15.18 8.96 9.39
C ASN A 154 -14.33 7.74 9.74
N SER A 155 -13.19 7.53 9.07
CA SER A 155 -12.24 6.47 9.42
C SER A 155 -11.69 6.63 10.84
N LEU A 156 -11.40 7.86 11.28
CA LEU A 156 -10.96 8.12 12.66
C LEU A 156 -12.04 7.73 13.68
N LYS A 157 -13.31 8.12 13.43
CA LYS A 157 -14.44 7.74 14.30
C LYS A 157 -14.62 6.22 14.35
N GLU A 158 -14.39 5.54 13.23
CA GLU A 158 -14.47 4.08 13.18
C GLU A 158 -13.40 3.45 14.07
N PHE A 159 -12.15 3.90 14.00
CA PHE A 159 -11.10 3.43 14.90
C PHE A 159 -11.43 3.64 16.37
N GLU A 160 -11.98 4.80 16.76
CA GLU A 160 -12.44 5.05 18.13
C GLU A 160 -13.56 4.08 18.52
N SER A 161 -14.53 3.85 17.64
CA SER A 161 -15.64 2.91 17.87
C SER A 161 -15.17 1.47 18.09
N MET A 162 -14.04 1.10 17.48
CA MET A 162 -13.38 -0.20 17.65
C MET A 162 -12.50 -0.26 18.92
N GLY A 163 -12.42 0.83 19.67
CA GLY A 163 -11.72 0.90 20.96
C GLY A 163 -10.27 1.40 20.88
N ALA A 164 -9.84 1.94 19.75
CA ALA A 164 -8.54 2.61 19.64
C ALA A 164 -8.57 3.99 20.32
N GLU A 165 -7.41 4.45 20.80
CA GLU A 165 -7.18 5.79 21.32
C GLU A 165 -6.53 6.65 20.23
N LEU A 166 -7.18 7.76 19.85
CA LEU A 166 -6.57 8.74 18.92
C LEU A 166 -5.64 9.66 19.69
N VAL A 167 -4.41 9.80 19.25
CA VAL A 167 -3.39 10.65 19.87
C VAL A 167 -2.76 11.57 18.84
N ASP A 168 -2.64 12.84 19.18
CA ASP A 168 -1.96 13.79 18.32
C ASP A 168 -0.45 13.55 18.34
N ILE A 169 0.16 13.55 17.16
CA ILE A 169 1.61 13.45 16.96
C ILE A 169 2.12 14.61 16.09
N SER A 170 3.38 14.96 16.24
CA SER A 170 4.09 16.01 15.45
C SER A 170 5.09 15.36 14.52
#